data_3f45a002818b5457468a3a6d585b791f
#
_entry.id   3f45a002818b5457468a3a6d585b791f
#
_cell.length_a   1.000
_cell.length_b   1.000
_cell.length_c   1.000
_cell.angle_alpha   90.00
_cell.angle_beta   90.00
_cell.angle_gamma   90.00
#
_symmetry.space_group_name_H-M   'P 1'
#
loop_
_entity.id
_entity.type
_entity.pdbx_description
1 polymer ?
#
loop_
_entity_poly.entity_id
_entity_poly.type
_entity_poly.pdbx_seq_one_letter_code
_entity_poly.pdbx_strand_id
1 'polypeptide(L)'
;MYHVTNKEGQAIPEVTFRTRVEAGWQDVTTQALFNSRTVVVFSLPGAFTPTCSATHLPRYEELAPVFAANGVDEIVCISVNDGFVMQAWQKDQAIEKVRMLPDGNGHFTAGMGMLVDKEDLGFGKRSWRYSMLVKNGIVEKMFVEPDVPGDPFTVADADTMLAYINANAKAPEPVAVISRAGCPHCQRAKELLSEHQIRFNEIVVGRDIDQVAMRGLTGSTSVPQVFIGGKLIGGADALTELLAQAS
;
A
#
# COMPACT_ATOMS: atom_id res chain seq x y z
N MET A 1 24.06 15.05 2.62
CA MET A 1 24.05 14.02 1.57
C MET A 1 24.29 12.67 2.22
N TYR A 2 23.43 11.72 1.98
CA TYR A 2 23.44 10.41 2.67
C TYR A 2 24.26 9.33 1.96
N HIS A 3 24.79 9.56 0.77
CA HIS A 3 25.57 8.60 -0.02
C HIS A 3 24.85 7.26 -0.25
N VAL A 4 23.55 7.31 -0.55
CA VAL A 4 22.77 6.12 -0.90
C VAL A 4 23.19 5.53 -2.24
N THR A 5 23.09 4.21 -2.39
CA THR A 5 23.63 3.48 -3.55
C THR A 5 22.52 2.70 -4.27
N ASN A 6 22.35 2.93 -5.57
CA ASN A 6 21.49 2.08 -6.40
C ASN A 6 22.16 0.72 -6.60
N LYS A 7 21.41 -0.37 -6.37
CA LYS A 7 21.89 -1.76 -6.41
C LYS A 7 21.36 -2.55 -7.61
N GLU A 8 20.86 -1.89 -8.66
CA GLU A 8 20.42 -2.60 -9.87
C GLU A 8 21.51 -3.55 -10.40
N GLY A 9 21.10 -4.76 -10.79
CA GLY A 9 21.98 -5.82 -11.23
C GLY A 9 22.73 -6.60 -10.15
N GLN A 10 22.60 -6.21 -8.88
CA GLN A 10 23.29 -6.86 -7.76
C GLN A 10 22.33 -7.79 -7.00
N ALA A 11 22.91 -8.78 -6.33
CA ALA A 11 22.17 -9.63 -5.40
C ALA A 11 21.76 -8.83 -4.15
N ILE A 12 20.58 -9.17 -3.61
CA ILE A 12 20.14 -8.66 -2.30
C ILE A 12 21.06 -9.21 -1.17
N PRO A 13 21.18 -8.48 -0.05
CA PRO A 13 21.97 -8.97 1.10
C PRO A 13 21.30 -10.19 1.75
N GLU A 14 22.13 -11.13 2.21
CA GLU A 14 21.66 -12.28 2.98
C GLU A 14 21.42 -11.87 4.44
N VAL A 15 20.16 -11.81 4.83
CA VAL A 15 19.73 -11.51 6.20
C VAL A 15 18.53 -12.36 6.62
N THR A 16 18.33 -12.44 7.92
CA THR A 16 17.13 -13.04 8.53
C THR A 16 16.36 -11.96 9.28
N PHE A 17 15.11 -11.75 8.88
CA PHE A 17 14.18 -10.87 9.57
C PHE A 17 13.50 -11.64 10.69
N ARG A 18 13.53 -11.11 11.90
CA ARG A 18 12.81 -11.68 13.03
C ARG A 18 11.46 -10.98 13.18
N THR A 19 10.43 -11.58 12.61
CA THR A 19 9.09 -10.99 12.54
C THR A 19 8.17 -11.51 13.66
N ARG A 20 7.10 -10.76 13.94
CA ARG A 20 6.04 -11.21 14.83
C ARG A 20 4.82 -11.63 14.04
N VAL A 21 4.27 -12.79 14.42
CA VAL A 21 2.98 -13.31 13.97
C VAL A 21 2.11 -13.62 15.21
N GLU A 22 0.84 -13.93 15.03
CA GLU A 22 -0.05 -14.26 16.18
C GLU A 22 0.51 -15.39 17.05
N ALA A 23 1.12 -16.40 16.43
CA ALA A 23 1.73 -17.55 17.12
C ALA A 23 3.06 -17.21 17.84
N GLY A 24 3.58 -15.99 17.74
CA GLY A 24 4.83 -15.59 18.38
C GLY A 24 5.87 -15.02 17.41
N TRP A 25 7.13 -15.42 17.57
CA TRP A 25 8.24 -14.99 16.72
C TRP A 25 8.46 -15.95 15.55
N GLN A 26 8.71 -15.41 14.38
CA GLN A 26 9.06 -16.15 13.18
C GLN A 26 10.28 -15.53 12.51
N ASP A 27 11.22 -16.37 12.10
CA ASP A 27 12.36 -15.96 11.31
C ASP A 27 12.05 -16.12 9.81
N VAL A 28 12.34 -15.08 9.03
CA VAL A 28 12.14 -15.03 7.58
C VAL A 28 13.46 -14.66 6.92
N THR A 29 14.02 -15.58 6.14
CA THR A 29 15.29 -15.33 5.43
C THR A 29 15.04 -14.65 4.10
N THR A 30 16.01 -13.85 3.63
CA THR A 30 15.98 -13.28 2.28
C THR A 30 15.93 -14.36 1.20
N GLN A 31 16.58 -15.50 1.42
CA GLN A 31 16.50 -16.65 0.52
C GLN A 31 15.06 -17.16 0.37
N ALA A 32 14.33 -17.34 1.47
CA ALA A 32 12.94 -17.80 1.43
C ALA A 32 11.99 -16.78 0.78
N LEU A 33 12.29 -15.48 0.91
CA LEU A 33 11.48 -14.42 0.33
C LEU A 33 11.66 -14.29 -1.18
N PHE A 34 12.89 -14.39 -1.68
CA PHE A 34 13.23 -13.94 -3.03
C PHE A 34 13.63 -15.06 -3.99
N ASN A 35 13.95 -16.28 -3.48
CA ASN A 35 14.41 -17.36 -4.35
C ASN A 35 13.30 -17.84 -5.30
N SER A 36 13.58 -17.82 -6.60
CA SER A 36 12.65 -18.18 -7.67
C SER A 36 11.33 -17.37 -7.69
N ARG A 37 11.36 -16.14 -7.14
CA ARG A 37 10.18 -15.27 -7.02
C ARG A 37 10.44 -13.89 -7.60
N THR A 38 9.37 -13.25 -8.03
CA THR A 38 9.31 -11.83 -8.40
C THR A 38 8.67 -11.05 -7.28
N VAL A 39 9.44 -10.22 -6.61
CA VAL A 39 8.99 -9.50 -5.41
C VAL A 39 9.20 -8.01 -5.57
N VAL A 40 8.18 -7.22 -5.30
CA VAL A 40 8.31 -5.77 -5.14
C VAL A 40 8.63 -5.48 -3.68
N VAL A 41 9.71 -4.74 -3.47
CA VAL A 41 10.11 -4.27 -2.13
C VAL A 41 10.07 -2.75 -2.11
N PHE A 42 9.51 -2.18 -1.07
CA PHE A 42 9.69 -0.77 -0.79
C PHE A 42 10.12 -0.55 0.67
N SER A 43 10.91 0.48 0.87
CA SER A 43 11.41 0.85 2.20
C SER A 43 11.26 2.36 2.41
N LEU A 44 11.17 2.74 3.67
CA LEU A 44 10.75 4.06 4.07
C LEU A 44 11.36 4.46 5.43
N PRO A 45 11.39 5.77 5.77
CA PRO A 45 12.00 6.27 6.99
C PRO A 45 11.44 5.70 8.30
N GLY A 46 10.18 5.30 8.33
CA GLY A 46 9.65 4.65 9.53
C GLY A 46 8.14 4.45 9.54
N ALA A 47 7.72 3.43 10.28
CA ALA A 47 6.31 3.20 10.61
C ALA A 47 5.71 4.43 11.33
N PHE A 48 4.42 4.69 11.12
CA PHE A 48 3.66 5.80 11.69
C PHE A 48 4.13 7.21 11.29
N THR A 49 5.10 7.36 10.38
CA THR A 49 5.45 8.69 9.86
C THR A 49 4.43 9.15 8.81
N PRO A 50 4.22 10.48 8.64
CA PRO A 50 3.08 11.00 7.85
C PRO A 50 3.01 10.48 6.42
N THR A 51 4.04 10.69 5.60
CA THR A 51 4.07 10.25 4.19
C THR A 51 3.94 8.73 4.05
N CYS A 52 4.57 7.98 4.96
CA CYS A 52 4.58 6.51 4.93
C CYS A 52 3.19 5.94 5.20
N SER A 53 2.44 6.55 6.14
CA SER A 53 1.10 6.09 6.54
C SER A 53 -0.02 6.65 5.67
N ALA A 54 0.12 7.88 5.15
CA ALA A 54 -0.95 8.52 4.41
C ALA A 54 -1.00 8.14 2.93
N THR A 55 0.15 7.80 2.31
CA THR A 55 0.25 7.61 0.86
C THR A 55 1.06 6.39 0.44
N HIS A 56 2.28 6.21 0.96
CA HIS A 56 3.22 5.22 0.44
C HIS A 56 2.71 3.78 0.64
N LEU A 57 2.50 3.35 1.87
CA LEU A 57 2.02 2.01 2.20
C LEU A 57 0.58 1.74 1.70
N PRO A 58 -0.40 2.65 1.90
CA PRO A 58 -1.77 2.40 1.43
C PRO A 58 -1.88 2.18 -0.07
N ARG A 59 -1.07 2.89 -0.87
CA ARG A 59 -1.12 2.73 -2.33
C ARG A 59 -0.55 1.39 -2.79
N TYR A 60 0.50 0.87 -2.16
CA TYR A 60 0.96 -0.50 -2.43
C TYR A 60 -0.07 -1.56 -2.03
N GLU A 61 -0.77 -1.38 -0.90
CA GLU A 61 -1.86 -2.27 -0.48
C GLU A 61 -3.02 -2.25 -1.47
N GLU A 62 -3.43 -1.08 -1.93
CA GLU A 62 -4.50 -0.89 -2.92
C GLU A 62 -4.16 -1.58 -4.25
N LEU A 63 -2.94 -1.39 -4.75
CA LEU A 63 -2.49 -1.92 -6.03
C LEU A 63 -2.00 -3.37 -5.97
N ALA A 64 -1.94 -4.00 -4.81
CA ALA A 64 -1.42 -5.37 -4.67
C ALA A 64 -2.08 -6.39 -5.62
N PRO A 65 -3.41 -6.38 -5.86
CA PRO A 65 -4.02 -7.27 -6.85
C PRO A 65 -3.58 -6.99 -8.29
N VAL A 66 -3.31 -5.72 -8.61
CA VAL A 66 -2.84 -5.34 -9.95
C VAL A 66 -1.40 -5.82 -10.15
N PHE A 67 -0.54 -5.67 -9.14
CA PHE A 67 0.81 -6.23 -9.15
C PHE A 67 0.79 -7.76 -9.34
N ALA A 68 -0.07 -8.46 -8.59
CA ALA A 68 -0.22 -9.92 -8.71
C ALA A 68 -0.67 -10.34 -10.13
N ALA A 69 -1.63 -9.62 -10.72
CA ALA A 69 -2.08 -9.85 -12.10
C ALA A 69 -0.98 -9.59 -13.15
N ASN A 70 0.07 -8.86 -12.78
CA ASN A 70 1.23 -8.56 -13.63
C ASN A 70 2.50 -9.36 -13.24
N GLY A 71 2.33 -10.50 -12.55
CA GLY A 71 3.41 -11.46 -12.30
C GLY A 71 4.27 -11.15 -11.08
N VAL A 72 3.81 -10.32 -10.15
CA VAL A 72 4.45 -10.09 -8.86
C VAL A 72 3.90 -11.08 -7.84
N ASP A 73 4.77 -11.89 -7.26
CA ASP A 73 4.39 -12.92 -6.28
C ASP A 73 4.09 -12.35 -4.89
N GLU A 74 4.77 -11.27 -4.51
CA GLU A 74 4.61 -10.63 -3.19
C GLU A 74 5.05 -9.17 -3.21
N ILE A 75 4.42 -8.34 -2.37
CA ILE A 75 4.88 -6.98 -2.05
C ILE A 75 5.34 -6.96 -0.61
N VAL A 76 6.51 -6.39 -0.38
CA VAL A 76 7.17 -6.36 0.94
C VAL A 76 7.50 -4.93 1.33
N CYS A 77 7.04 -4.50 2.49
CA CYS A 77 7.46 -3.27 3.15
C CYS A 77 8.55 -3.57 4.18
N ILE A 78 9.73 -2.98 4.03
CA ILE A 78 10.84 -3.12 4.98
C ILE A 78 11.08 -1.78 5.68
N SER A 79 11.17 -1.79 6.99
CA SER A 79 11.47 -0.59 7.77
C SER A 79 12.42 -0.89 8.92
N VAL A 80 13.30 0.09 9.24
CA VAL A 80 14.19 0.02 10.41
C VAL A 80 13.37 0.31 11.68
N ASN A 81 12.44 -0.60 11.93
CA ASN A 81 11.59 -0.68 13.10
C ASN A 81 11.56 -2.13 13.59
N ASP A 82 11.24 -2.33 14.86
CA ASP A 82 11.10 -3.68 15.43
C ASP A 82 9.77 -4.35 15.05
N GLY A 83 9.66 -5.64 15.39
CA GLY A 83 8.50 -6.46 15.05
C GLY A 83 7.20 -6.02 15.74
N PHE A 84 7.27 -5.39 16.91
CA PHE A 84 6.07 -4.89 17.60
C PHE A 84 5.52 -3.67 16.90
N VAL A 85 6.39 -2.74 16.52
CA VAL A 85 6.01 -1.52 15.78
C VAL A 85 5.45 -1.87 14.42
N MET A 86 6.09 -2.78 13.66
CA MET A 86 5.61 -3.19 12.34
C MET A 86 4.24 -3.89 12.43
N GLN A 87 4.02 -4.75 13.41
CA GLN A 87 2.73 -5.41 13.64
C GLN A 87 1.63 -4.42 14.05
N ALA A 88 1.94 -3.47 14.93
CA ALA A 88 1.00 -2.43 15.34
C ALA A 88 0.61 -1.53 14.16
N TRP A 89 1.58 -1.14 13.34
CA TRP A 89 1.36 -0.32 12.14
C TRP A 89 0.57 -1.06 11.07
N GLN A 90 0.86 -2.35 10.85
CA GLN A 90 0.08 -3.21 9.96
C GLN A 90 -1.40 -3.20 10.34
N LYS A 91 -1.69 -3.37 11.63
CA LYS A 91 -3.07 -3.38 12.15
C LYS A 91 -3.73 -2.01 12.04
N ASP A 92 -3.03 -0.94 12.39
CA ASP A 92 -3.52 0.45 12.32
C ASP A 92 -3.91 0.84 10.89
N GLN A 93 -3.10 0.44 9.91
CA GLN A 93 -3.33 0.72 8.49
C GLN A 93 -4.21 -0.33 7.78
N ALA A 94 -4.73 -1.32 8.50
CA ALA A 94 -5.53 -2.42 7.93
C ALA A 94 -4.86 -3.12 6.72
N ILE A 95 -3.55 -3.38 6.81
CA ILE A 95 -2.74 -3.99 5.74
C ILE A 95 -2.92 -5.51 5.77
N GLU A 96 -3.35 -6.07 4.64
CA GLU A 96 -3.62 -7.50 4.47
C GLU A 96 -2.76 -8.16 3.39
N LYS A 97 -2.35 -7.42 2.35
CA LYS A 97 -1.67 -7.96 1.16
C LYS A 97 -0.19 -7.63 1.12
N VAL A 98 0.21 -6.50 1.70
CA VAL A 98 1.63 -6.14 1.81
C VAL A 98 2.22 -6.83 3.02
N ARG A 99 3.30 -7.57 2.80
CA ARG A 99 4.06 -8.18 3.90
C ARG A 99 4.90 -7.14 4.61
N MET A 100 4.71 -7.02 5.93
CA MET A 100 5.44 -6.07 6.76
C MET A 100 6.64 -6.75 7.41
N LEU A 101 7.87 -6.33 7.08
CA LEU A 101 9.11 -6.89 7.61
C LEU A 101 9.88 -5.90 8.47
N PRO A 102 10.18 -6.26 9.73
CA PRO A 102 11.00 -5.47 10.62
C PRO A 102 12.49 -5.67 10.31
N ASP A 103 13.22 -4.61 9.98
CA ASP A 103 14.68 -4.58 9.92
C ASP A 103 15.25 -3.78 11.10
N GLY A 104 14.81 -4.12 12.33
CA GLY A 104 15.10 -3.35 13.54
C GLY A 104 16.58 -3.09 13.81
N ASN A 105 17.46 -3.98 13.34
CA ASN A 105 18.91 -3.81 13.42
C ASN A 105 19.50 -3.06 12.21
N GLY A 106 18.71 -2.81 11.17
CA GLY A 106 19.14 -2.15 9.95
C GLY A 106 20.10 -2.96 9.07
N HIS A 107 20.16 -4.29 9.24
CA HIS A 107 21.10 -5.13 8.53
C HIS A 107 20.81 -5.21 7.03
N PHE A 108 19.55 -5.40 6.67
CA PHE A 108 19.13 -5.40 5.27
C PHE A 108 19.31 -4.01 4.65
N THR A 109 18.85 -3.00 5.34
CA THR A 109 18.94 -1.60 4.90
C THR A 109 20.38 -1.16 4.70
N ALA A 110 21.30 -1.54 5.61
CA ALA A 110 22.74 -1.29 5.47
C ALA A 110 23.34 -2.05 4.28
N GLY A 111 23.02 -3.33 4.13
CA GLY A 111 23.47 -4.15 3.00
C GLY A 111 23.01 -3.63 1.65
N MET A 112 21.83 -3.00 1.59
CA MET A 112 21.33 -2.30 0.43
C MET A 112 21.98 -0.93 0.19
N GLY A 113 22.80 -0.42 1.13
CA GLY A 113 23.38 0.92 1.04
C GLY A 113 22.37 2.04 1.24
N MET A 114 21.27 1.76 1.96
CA MET A 114 20.16 2.68 2.17
C MET A 114 20.01 3.12 3.63
N LEU A 115 20.93 2.70 4.53
CA LEU A 115 20.89 3.10 5.93
C LEU A 115 21.43 4.52 6.08
N VAL A 116 20.59 5.43 6.56
CA VAL A 116 20.89 6.85 6.75
C VAL A 116 20.72 7.24 8.22
N ASP A 117 21.43 8.28 8.61
CA ASP A 117 21.29 8.89 9.93
C ASP A 117 20.21 9.99 9.87
N LYS A 118 19.24 9.90 10.77
CA LYS A 118 18.14 10.87 10.96
C LYS A 118 18.09 11.34 12.42
N GLU A 119 19.25 11.46 13.08
CA GLU A 119 19.34 11.92 14.47
C GLU A 119 18.84 13.35 14.63
N ASP A 120 18.98 14.19 13.62
CA ASP A 120 18.43 15.55 13.56
C ASP A 120 16.90 15.61 13.74
N LEU A 121 16.20 14.53 13.37
CA LEU A 121 14.76 14.35 13.57
C LEU A 121 14.43 13.51 14.83
N GLY A 122 15.43 13.09 15.60
CA GLY A 122 15.23 12.19 16.73
C GLY A 122 14.89 10.76 16.34
N PHE A 123 15.13 10.35 15.09
CA PHE A 123 14.78 9.02 14.60
C PHE A 123 15.94 8.02 14.72
N GLY A 124 17.18 8.49 14.87
CA GLY A 124 18.36 7.67 14.75
C GLY A 124 18.54 7.12 13.33
N LYS A 125 19.12 5.92 13.21
CA LYS A 125 19.32 5.30 11.88
C LYS A 125 18.02 4.78 11.30
N ARG A 126 17.75 5.13 10.02
CA ARG A 126 16.55 4.76 9.27
C ARG A 126 16.89 4.36 7.84
N SER A 127 15.92 3.79 7.13
CA SER A 127 16.06 3.60 5.70
C SER A 127 15.85 4.91 4.95
N TRP A 128 16.67 5.16 3.93
CA TRP A 128 16.27 6.07 2.86
C TRP A 128 15.06 5.49 2.13
N ARG A 129 14.27 6.36 1.50
CA ARG A 129 13.07 5.91 0.78
C ARG A 129 13.45 5.39 -0.60
N TYR A 130 13.02 4.19 -0.92
CA TYR A 130 13.18 3.57 -2.24
C TYR A 130 12.10 2.50 -2.48
N SER A 131 11.96 2.11 -3.75
CA SER A 131 11.28 0.87 -4.13
C SER A 131 12.15 0.09 -5.12
N MET A 132 11.99 -1.24 -5.16
CA MET A 132 12.72 -2.08 -6.11
C MET A 132 11.90 -3.29 -6.52
N LEU A 133 12.16 -3.76 -7.74
CA LEU A 133 11.72 -5.05 -8.25
C LEU A 133 12.88 -6.04 -8.13
N VAL A 134 12.64 -7.14 -7.45
CA VAL A 134 13.61 -8.22 -7.26
C VAL A 134 13.13 -9.45 -7.98
N LYS A 135 13.95 -10.03 -8.85
CA LYS A 135 13.69 -11.31 -9.50
C LYS A 135 14.75 -12.33 -9.11
N ASN A 136 14.33 -13.42 -8.51
CA ASN A 136 15.22 -14.51 -8.08
C ASN A 136 16.44 -13.99 -7.28
N GLY A 137 16.22 -13.08 -6.32
CA GLY A 137 17.26 -12.53 -5.47
C GLY A 137 18.17 -11.47 -6.11
N ILE A 138 17.93 -11.08 -7.37
CA ILE A 138 18.66 -10.01 -8.04
C ILE A 138 17.77 -8.77 -8.17
N VAL A 139 18.30 -7.61 -7.87
CA VAL A 139 17.62 -6.33 -8.05
C VAL A 139 17.54 -6.03 -9.56
N GLU A 140 16.36 -6.15 -10.15
CA GLU A 140 16.15 -5.84 -11.57
C GLU A 140 16.01 -4.33 -11.79
N LYS A 141 15.26 -3.67 -10.94
CA LYS A 141 15.02 -2.22 -10.99
C LYS A 141 14.96 -1.63 -9.60
N MET A 142 15.48 -0.42 -9.44
CA MET A 142 15.47 0.29 -8.16
C MET A 142 15.21 1.77 -8.37
N PHE A 143 14.15 2.29 -7.77
CA PHE A 143 13.80 3.70 -7.71
C PHE A 143 14.18 4.25 -6.34
N VAL A 144 15.19 5.09 -6.31
CA VAL A 144 15.71 5.71 -5.09
C VAL A 144 15.32 7.17 -5.09
N GLU A 145 14.71 7.65 -4.02
CA GLU A 145 14.38 9.07 -3.90
C GLU A 145 15.64 9.93 -3.93
N PRO A 146 15.57 11.14 -4.53
CA PRO A 146 16.72 12.02 -4.60
C PRO A 146 17.24 12.42 -3.22
N ASP A 147 18.57 12.50 -3.06
CA ASP A 147 19.21 12.89 -1.80
C ASP A 147 19.12 14.42 -1.62
N VAL A 148 17.94 14.87 -1.27
CA VAL A 148 17.61 16.27 -0.98
C VAL A 148 17.06 16.41 0.43
N PRO A 149 17.12 17.61 1.05
CA PRO A 149 16.54 17.85 2.36
C PRO A 149 15.05 17.50 2.43
N GLY A 150 14.60 17.02 3.58
CA GLY A 150 13.21 16.64 3.84
C GLY A 150 12.95 15.14 3.66
N ASP A 151 11.74 14.80 3.24
CA ASP A 151 11.26 13.44 3.01
C ASP A 151 10.69 13.33 1.58
N PRO A 152 11.55 13.29 0.53
CA PRO A 152 11.09 13.23 -0.86
C PRO A 152 10.27 11.97 -1.12
N PHE A 153 9.24 12.13 -1.96
CA PHE A 153 8.37 11.04 -2.41
C PHE A 153 7.91 11.31 -3.84
N THR A 154 8.73 10.94 -4.81
CA THR A 154 8.58 11.32 -6.22
C THR A 154 8.75 10.17 -7.20
N VAL A 155 9.49 9.10 -6.84
CA VAL A 155 9.81 7.98 -7.73
C VAL A 155 9.65 6.61 -7.09
N ALA A 156 9.59 6.51 -5.76
CA ALA A 156 9.49 5.24 -5.05
C ALA A 156 8.04 4.77 -4.81
N ASP A 157 7.07 5.48 -5.41
CA ASP A 157 5.64 5.18 -5.26
C ASP A 157 5.22 3.92 -6.05
N ALA A 158 4.07 3.39 -5.69
CA ALA A 158 3.53 2.17 -6.27
C ALA A 158 3.14 2.32 -7.74
N ASP A 159 2.66 3.48 -8.15
CA ASP A 159 2.24 3.73 -9.54
C ASP A 159 3.47 3.76 -10.47
N THR A 160 4.58 4.37 -10.05
CA THR A 160 5.86 4.36 -10.77
C THR A 160 6.38 2.93 -10.94
N MET A 161 6.37 2.11 -9.89
CA MET A 161 6.79 0.71 -9.95
C MET A 161 5.86 -0.11 -10.86
N LEU A 162 4.55 0.08 -10.76
CA LEU A 162 3.58 -0.61 -11.60
C LEU A 162 3.76 -0.25 -13.08
N ALA A 163 3.94 1.02 -13.40
CA ALA A 163 4.19 1.50 -14.76
C ALA A 163 5.48 0.92 -15.36
N TYR A 164 6.53 0.70 -14.54
CA TYR A 164 7.73 0.01 -14.99
C TYR A 164 7.46 -1.46 -15.34
N ILE A 165 6.69 -2.17 -14.52
CA ILE A 165 6.36 -3.60 -14.74
C ILE A 165 5.45 -3.75 -15.96
N ASN A 166 4.42 -2.90 -16.06
CA ASN A 166 3.50 -2.86 -17.20
C ASN A 166 2.92 -1.46 -17.39
N ALA A 167 3.41 -0.74 -18.38
CA ALA A 167 2.95 0.62 -18.69
C ALA A 167 1.46 0.72 -19.06
N ASN A 168 0.82 -0.40 -19.41
CA ASN A 168 -0.61 -0.46 -19.73
C ASN A 168 -1.47 -0.95 -18.56
N ALA A 169 -0.87 -1.27 -17.40
CA ALA A 169 -1.62 -1.64 -16.21
C ALA A 169 -2.47 -0.46 -15.76
N LYS A 170 -3.75 -0.73 -15.50
CA LYS A 170 -4.69 0.27 -14.98
C LYS A 170 -4.95 -0.02 -13.51
N ALA A 171 -4.71 0.97 -12.67
CA ALA A 171 -5.21 0.94 -11.31
C ALA A 171 -6.74 0.93 -11.33
N PRO A 172 -7.41 0.12 -10.49
CA PRO A 172 -8.85 0.22 -10.33
C PRO A 172 -9.21 1.61 -9.80
N GLU A 173 -10.30 2.16 -10.31
CA GLU A 173 -10.82 3.42 -9.77
C GLU A 173 -11.28 3.20 -8.32
N PRO A 174 -10.97 4.13 -7.38
CA PRO A 174 -11.45 4.03 -6.01
C PRO A 174 -12.98 4.15 -5.98
N VAL A 175 -13.62 3.22 -5.25
CA VAL A 175 -15.09 3.20 -5.11
C VAL A 175 -15.47 3.39 -3.64
N ALA A 176 -16.38 4.31 -3.39
CA ALA A 176 -16.97 4.53 -2.07
C ALA A 176 -18.50 4.45 -2.13
N VAL A 177 -19.11 3.86 -1.11
CA VAL A 177 -20.55 3.76 -0.95
C VAL A 177 -20.95 4.42 0.37
N ILE A 178 -21.66 5.55 0.30
CA ILE A 178 -22.31 6.12 1.49
C ILE A 178 -23.62 5.36 1.70
N SER A 179 -23.76 4.74 2.84
CA SER A 179 -24.86 3.84 3.18
C SER A 179 -25.51 4.19 4.52
N ARG A 180 -26.54 3.42 4.88
CA ARG A 180 -27.14 3.43 6.23
C ARG A 180 -27.50 2.00 6.64
N ALA A 181 -27.39 1.70 7.92
CA ALA A 181 -27.79 0.41 8.47
C ALA A 181 -29.28 0.11 8.16
N GLY A 182 -29.56 -1.12 7.74
CA GLY A 182 -30.91 -1.59 7.42
C GLY A 182 -31.52 -1.04 6.13
N CYS A 183 -30.73 -0.41 5.26
CA CYS A 183 -31.19 0.13 3.98
C CYS A 183 -31.14 -0.94 2.86
N PRO A 184 -32.27 -1.39 2.29
CA PRO A 184 -32.29 -2.41 1.23
C PRO A 184 -31.60 -1.97 -0.06
N HIS A 185 -31.77 -0.70 -0.45
CA HIS A 185 -31.11 -0.15 -1.64
C HIS A 185 -29.60 -0.07 -1.48
N CYS A 186 -29.12 0.19 -0.26
CA CYS A 186 -27.69 0.17 0.03
C CYS A 186 -27.12 -1.24 -0.06
N GLN A 187 -27.87 -2.23 0.44
CA GLN A 187 -27.47 -3.64 0.34
C GLN A 187 -27.37 -4.06 -1.13
N ARG A 188 -28.37 -3.73 -1.95
CA ARG A 188 -28.37 -4.01 -3.39
C ARG A 188 -27.17 -3.38 -4.10
N ALA A 189 -26.84 -2.12 -3.80
CA ALA A 189 -25.66 -1.47 -4.40
C ALA A 189 -24.34 -2.20 -4.05
N LYS A 190 -24.19 -2.63 -2.79
CA LYS A 190 -23.02 -3.39 -2.34
C LYS A 190 -22.95 -4.78 -2.99
N GLU A 191 -24.07 -5.47 -3.14
CA GLU A 191 -24.16 -6.75 -3.84
C GLU A 191 -23.76 -6.62 -5.30
N LEU A 192 -24.27 -5.62 -6.03
CA LEU A 192 -23.90 -5.34 -7.41
C LEU A 192 -22.39 -5.11 -7.58
N LEU A 193 -21.79 -4.30 -6.72
CA LEU A 193 -20.33 -4.08 -6.75
C LEU A 193 -19.57 -5.38 -6.50
N SER A 194 -20.02 -6.19 -5.54
CA SER A 194 -19.37 -7.48 -5.20
C SER A 194 -19.50 -8.51 -6.33
N GLU A 195 -20.66 -8.62 -6.97
CA GLU A 195 -20.90 -9.49 -8.12
C GLU A 195 -19.98 -9.15 -9.31
N HIS A 196 -19.71 -7.86 -9.51
CA HIS A 196 -18.76 -7.39 -10.53
C HIS A 196 -17.30 -7.37 -10.05
N GLN A 197 -16.99 -7.91 -8.87
CA GLN A 197 -15.66 -7.95 -8.26
C GLN A 197 -15.04 -6.56 -8.06
N ILE A 198 -15.87 -5.52 -7.96
CA ILE A 198 -15.46 -4.14 -7.70
C ILE A 198 -15.33 -3.94 -6.19
N ARG A 199 -14.12 -3.63 -5.74
CA ARG A 199 -13.87 -3.29 -4.33
C ARG A 199 -14.40 -1.91 -4.02
N PHE A 200 -14.94 -1.73 -2.83
CA PHE A 200 -15.43 -0.45 -2.35
C PHE A 200 -15.21 -0.28 -0.86
N ASN A 201 -15.14 0.97 -0.43
CA ASN A 201 -15.16 1.34 0.98
C ASN A 201 -16.56 1.84 1.35
N GLU A 202 -17.09 1.36 2.47
CA GLU A 202 -18.41 1.75 2.96
C GLU A 202 -18.28 2.85 4.03
N ILE A 203 -19.02 3.94 3.85
CA ILE A 203 -19.15 5.05 4.80
C ILE A 203 -20.60 5.01 5.30
N VAL A 204 -20.80 4.71 6.59
CA VAL A 204 -22.14 4.51 7.17
C VAL A 204 -22.61 5.78 7.87
N VAL A 205 -23.71 6.34 7.38
CA VAL A 205 -24.38 7.49 8.03
C VAL A 205 -24.93 7.09 9.40
N GLY A 206 -24.55 7.84 10.40
CA GLY A 206 -24.87 7.58 11.81
C GLY A 206 -23.77 6.81 12.57
N ARG A 207 -22.76 6.30 11.85
CA ARG A 207 -21.56 5.69 12.46
C ARG A 207 -20.29 6.49 12.11
N ASP A 208 -20.06 6.71 10.82
CA ASP A 208 -18.82 7.30 10.30
C ASP A 208 -18.98 8.78 9.98
N ILE A 209 -20.18 9.18 9.54
CA ILE A 209 -20.57 10.56 9.25
C ILE A 209 -22.01 10.80 9.74
N ASP A 210 -22.36 12.05 9.99
CA ASP A 210 -23.76 12.44 10.24
C ASP A 210 -24.51 12.81 8.97
N GLN A 211 -25.81 13.08 9.10
CA GLN A 211 -26.69 13.44 8.00
C GLN A 211 -26.33 14.81 7.37
N VAL A 212 -25.76 15.72 8.16
CA VAL A 212 -25.37 17.06 7.69
C VAL A 212 -24.12 16.96 6.83
N ALA A 213 -23.13 16.18 7.28
CA ALA A 213 -21.91 15.91 6.53
C ALA A 213 -22.22 15.18 5.21
N MET A 214 -23.08 14.15 5.23
CA MET A 214 -23.52 13.47 4.01
C MET A 214 -24.14 14.45 3.00
N ARG A 215 -25.05 15.31 3.45
CA ARG A 215 -25.67 16.31 2.58
C ARG A 215 -24.66 17.33 2.06
N GLY A 216 -23.70 17.74 2.89
CA GLY A 216 -22.63 18.64 2.48
C GLY A 216 -21.72 18.04 1.39
N LEU A 217 -21.46 16.74 1.46
CA LEU A 217 -20.61 16.02 0.50
C LEU A 217 -21.35 15.73 -0.83
N THR A 218 -22.62 15.35 -0.74
CA THR A 218 -23.36 14.78 -1.89
C THR A 218 -24.46 15.66 -2.45
N GLY A 219 -24.88 16.68 -1.72
CA GLY A 219 -26.10 17.44 -2.00
C GLY A 219 -27.40 16.66 -1.77
N SER A 220 -27.32 15.39 -1.36
CA SER A 220 -28.46 14.47 -1.22
C SER A 220 -28.78 14.19 0.25
N THR A 221 -30.04 13.79 0.50
CA THR A 221 -30.51 13.28 1.80
C THR A 221 -30.78 11.77 1.77
N SER A 222 -30.70 11.15 0.60
CA SER A 222 -30.94 9.73 0.40
C SER A 222 -29.66 8.91 0.30
N VAL A 223 -29.75 7.62 0.64
CA VAL A 223 -28.71 6.61 0.48
C VAL A 223 -29.24 5.42 -0.33
N PRO A 224 -28.38 4.65 -1.05
CA PRO A 224 -26.94 4.81 -1.16
C PRO A 224 -26.55 5.99 -2.03
N GLN A 225 -25.32 6.49 -1.80
CA GLN A 225 -24.62 7.37 -2.75
C GLN A 225 -23.30 6.67 -3.12
N VAL A 226 -23.16 6.30 -4.39
CA VAL A 226 -22.01 5.58 -4.92
C VAL A 226 -21.09 6.55 -5.63
N PHE A 227 -19.80 6.50 -5.30
CA PHE A 227 -18.74 7.27 -5.95
C PHE A 227 -17.76 6.32 -6.63
N ILE A 228 -17.35 6.63 -7.85
CA ILE A 228 -16.34 5.91 -8.61
C ILE A 228 -15.35 6.95 -9.17
N GLY A 229 -14.06 6.79 -8.89
CA GLY A 229 -13.02 7.72 -9.33
C GLY A 229 -13.26 9.15 -8.84
N GLY A 230 -13.84 9.33 -7.65
CA GLY A 230 -14.18 10.63 -7.07
C GLY A 230 -15.46 11.28 -7.65
N LYS A 231 -16.14 10.63 -8.59
CA LYS A 231 -17.39 11.15 -9.19
C LYS A 231 -18.60 10.48 -8.57
N LEU A 232 -19.61 11.27 -8.22
CA LEU A 232 -20.90 10.76 -7.76
C LEU A 232 -21.63 10.10 -8.95
N ILE A 233 -21.90 8.81 -8.82
CA ILE A 233 -22.72 8.03 -9.78
C ILE A 233 -24.20 8.14 -9.43
N GLY A 234 -24.55 8.10 -8.15
CA GLY A 234 -25.91 8.14 -7.64
C GLY A 234 -26.26 6.96 -6.76
N GLY A 235 -27.54 6.54 -6.82
CA GLY A 235 -28.05 5.40 -6.06
C GLY A 235 -27.84 4.05 -6.74
N ALA A 236 -28.48 3.00 -6.21
CA ALA A 236 -28.36 1.64 -6.73
C ALA A 236 -28.84 1.49 -8.20
N ASP A 237 -29.84 2.26 -8.61
CA ASP A 237 -30.35 2.19 -9.99
C ASP A 237 -29.36 2.78 -10.99
N ALA A 238 -28.77 3.94 -10.69
CA ALA A 238 -27.72 4.55 -11.51
C ALA A 238 -26.47 3.66 -11.60
N LEU A 239 -26.10 2.98 -10.51
CA LEU A 239 -25.03 1.98 -10.52
C LEU A 239 -25.38 0.80 -11.44
N THR A 240 -26.62 0.29 -11.39
CA THR A 240 -27.06 -0.80 -12.28
C THR A 240 -26.91 -0.41 -13.75
N GLU A 241 -27.37 0.80 -14.11
CA GLU A 241 -27.26 1.31 -15.49
C GLU A 241 -25.81 1.44 -15.94
N LEU A 242 -24.93 1.97 -15.08
CA LEU A 242 -23.51 2.12 -15.36
C LEU A 242 -22.84 0.77 -15.62
N LEU A 243 -23.07 -0.21 -14.76
CA LEU A 243 -22.45 -1.54 -14.87
C LEU A 243 -22.96 -2.30 -16.11
N ALA A 244 -24.24 -2.13 -16.48
CA ALA A 244 -24.79 -2.73 -17.71
C ALA A 244 -24.19 -2.15 -18.99
N GLN A 245 -23.67 -0.91 -18.97
CA GLN A 245 -22.99 -0.29 -20.12
C GLN A 245 -21.52 -0.69 -20.24
N ALA A 246 -20.92 -1.21 -19.16
CA ALA A 246 -19.51 -1.59 -19.11
C ALA A 246 -19.29 -3.09 -19.42
N SER A 247 -20.37 -3.88 -19.52
CA SER A 247 -20.37 -5.33 -19.86
C SER A 247 -20.47 -5.53 -21.36
#